data_0ad521a44da5d5bd4a68bfecfe738de2
#
_entry.id   0ad521a44da5d5bd4a68bfecfe738de2
#
_cell.length_a   1.000
_cell.length_b   1.000
_cell.length_c   1.000
_cell.angle_alpha   90.00
_cell.angle_beta   90.00
_cell.angle_gamma   90.00
#
_symmetry.space_group_name_H-M   'P 1'
#
loop_
_entity.id
_entity.type
_entity.pdbx_description
1 polymer ?
#
loop_
_entity_poly.entity_id
_entity_poly.type
_entity_poly.pdbx_seq_one_letter_code
_entity_poly.pdbx_strand_id
1 'polypeptide(L)'
;TGGLSLYEIDNLVSFFMHAGTEFALMHCVALYPTPNERVSVNFLGKLCRRYPYLTVGYSGHEAPDNLEVGQMAISKGARMLERHVGLPTDTITLNNYSMSPQEADTWLDAIARAKAICGTDDQKHTTQPEIDSLLSLQRGVFAARPIKKGEAMTREDVFFAMPPSEGQTTSGEFGQYRASYVASKDYEERAAIYERNQPDDMHVIRGVVHDTKGLLYEAGIHLGEEFDIEISHHYGMHHFRQTGAVIVSCFNREYCKKLIMMLPGQKHPNHKHIKKEETFQVLWGDLEVTRNNDEVFNLKPGDHLLVQRGNWHRFTTRNGVIFEEVSTTAYKNDSHYEDEAIAKLDPMERKTILEDF
;
A
#
# COMPACT_ATOMS: atom_id res chain seq x y z
N THR A 1 8.76 -4.21 -29.86
CA THR A 1 7.36 -4.73 -29.96
C THR A 1 6.62 -4.15 -31.17
N GLY A 2 7.29 -3.40 -32.04
CA GLY A 2 6.67 -2.73 -33.19
C GLY A 2 5.86 -3.69 -34.07
N GLY A 3 4.56 -3.41 -34.24
CA GLY A 3 3.62 -4.20 -35.02
C GLY A 3 3.21 -5.55 -34.47
N LEU A 4 3.76 -5.97 -33.31
CA LEU A 4 3.43 -7.27 -32.69
C LEU A 4 2.16 -7.20 -31.84
N SER A 5 1.34 -8.25 -31.93
CA SER A 5 0.25 -8.50 -31.01
C SER A 5 0.78 -8.90 -29.62
N LEU A 6 -0.06 -8.77 -28.58
CA LEU A 6 0.32 -9.19 -27.22
C LEU A 6 0.66 -10.68 -27.16
N TYR A 7 -0.02 -11.53 -27.93
CA TYR A 7 0.27 -12.95 -28.03
C TYR A 7 1.68 -13.23 -28.59
N GLU A 8 2.08 -12.51 -29.63
CA GLU A 8 3.42 -12.64 -30.19
C GLU A 8 4.49 -12.15 -29.22
N ILE A 9 4.21 -11.07 -28.46
CA ILE A 9 5.10 -10.58 -27.40
C ILE A 9 5.24 -11.62 -26.30
N ASP A 10 4.15 -12.26 -25.86
CA ASP A 10 4.19 -13.34 -24.86
C ASP A 10 5.08 -14.51 -25.33
N ASN A 11 4.95 -14.90 -26.59
CA ASN A 11 5.77 -15.97 -27.19
C ASN A 11 7.25 -15.61 -27.20
N LEU A 12 7.60 -14.37 -27.60
CA LEU A 12 8.99 -13.91 -27.60
C LEU A 12 9.57 -13.86 -26.18
N VAL A 13 8.85 -13.32 -25.23
CA VAL A 13 9.28 -13.26 -23.82
C VAL A 13 9.51 -14.67 -23.29
N SER A 14 8.56 -15.57 -23.51
CA SER A 14 8.69 -16.98 -23.10
C SER A 14 9.89 -17.66 -23.76
N PHE A 15 10.10 -17.45 -25.05
CA PHE A 15 11.23 -18.01 -25.79
C PHE A 15 12.57 -17.58 -25.21
N PHE A 16 12.80 -16.27 -25.01
CA PHE A 16 14.07 -15.77 -24.46
C PHE A 16 14.29 -16.19 -23.01
N MET A 17 13.23 -16.26 -22.20
CA MET A 17 13.32 -16.80 -20.82
C MET A 17 13.74 -18.25 -20.82
N HIS A 18 13.14 -19.11 -21.65
CA HIS A 18 13.53 -20.53 -21.77
C HIS A 18 14.95 -20.72 -22.32
N ALA A 19 15.38 -19.81 -23.19
CA ALA A 19 16.75 -19.82 -23.70
C ALA A 19 17.79 -19.34 -22.67
N GLY A 20 17.36 -18.84 -21.50
CA GLY A 20 18.25 -18.27 -20.49
C GLY A 20 18.99 -17.01 -20.93
N THR A 21 18.42 -16.26 -21.89
CA THR A 21 19.02 -15.04 -22.43
C THR A 21 18.53 -13.84 -21.64
N GLU A 22 19.47 -12.99 -21.20
CA GLU A 22 19.12 -11.68 -20.64
C GLU A 22 18.65 -10.74 -21.74
N PHE A 23 17.50 -10.09 -21.56
CA PHE A 23 16.91 -9.17 -22.54
C PHE A 23 16.05 -8.11 -21.88
N ALA A 24 15.82 -7.03 -22.62
CA ALA A 24 14.84 -5.99 -22.29
C ALA A 24 13.73 -5.96 -23.34
N LEU A 25 12.55 -5.53 -22.97
CA LEU A 25 11.41 -5.40 -23.85
C LEU A 25 11.15 -3.92 -24.15
N MET A 26 11.26 -3.53 -25.45
CA MET A 26 11.05 -2.15 -25.87
C MET A 26 9.67 -1.97 -26.50
N HIS A 27 8.80 -1.14 -25.89
CA HIS A 27 7.61 -0.66 -26.58
C HIS A 27 8.02 0.23 -27.74
N CYS A 28 7.57 -0.09 -28.92
CA CYS A 28 7.91 0.60 -30.14
C CYS A 28 6.69 0.68 -31.06
N VAL A 29 6.57 1.75 -31.81
CA VAL A 29 5.60 1.90 -32.89
C VAL A 29 6.37 2.11 -34.20
N ALA A 30 6.19 1.22 -35.16
CA ALA A 30 6.92 1.23 -36.42
C ALA A 30 6.30 2.22 -37.46
N LEU A 31 6.16 3.48 -37.02
CA LEU A 31 5.80 4.63 -37.87
C LEU A 31 6.89 5.69 -37.78
N TYR A 32 7.30 6.29 -38.86
CA TYR A 32 8.48 7.16 -38.97
C TYR A 32 8.18 8.46 -39.72
N PRO A 33 7.91 9.61 -39.03
CA PRO A 33 7.80 9.78 -37.58
C PRO A 33 6.52 9.17 -37.03
N THR A 34 6.51 8.85 -35.70
CA THR A 34 5.33 8.37 -35.00
C THR A 34 4.45 9.56 -34.58
N PRO A 35 3.20 9.67 -35.03
CA PRO A 35 2.27 10.68 -34.56
C PRO A 35 1.88 10.43 -33.10
N ASN A 36 1.63 11.48 -32.32
CA ASN A 36 1.28 11.39 -30.89
C ASN A 36 0.11 10.44 -30.60
N GLU A 37 -0.92 10.44 -31.44
CA GLU A 37 -2.12 9.61 -31.30
C GLU A 37 -1.84 8.11 -31.47
N ARG A 38 -0.66 7.75 -31.98
CA ARG A 38 -0.26 6.36 -32.25
C ARG A 38 0.78 5.82 -31.28
N VAL A 39 1.37 6.66 -30.43
CA VAL A 39 2.43 6.25 -29.49
C VAL A 39 1.96 5.20 -28.47
N SER A 40 0.72 5.28 -28.01
CA SER A 40 0.10 4.29 -27.10
C SER A 40 0.88 4.04 -25.81
N VAL A 41 1.30 5.09 -25.11
CA VAL A 41 2.11 5.01 -23.87
C VAL A 41 1.43 4.19 -22.77
N ASN A 42 0.10 4.10 -22.75
CA ASN A 42 -0.63 3.24 -21.82
C ASN A 42 -0.33 1.75 -22.03
N PHE A 43 -0.01 1.34 -23.28
CA PHE A 43 0.41 -0.03 -23.56
C PHE A 43 1.78 -0.34 -22.96
N LEU A 44 2.71 0.61 -22.95
CA LEU A 44 3.97 0.50 -22.20
C LEU A 44 3.72 0.17 -20.72
N GLY A 45 2.84 0.92 -20.04
CA GLY A 45 2.48 0.64 -18.66
C GLY A 45 1.82 -0.74 -18.46
N LYS A 46 1.07 -1.23 -19.47
CA LYS A 46 0.55 -2.61 -19.46
C LYS A 46 1.69 -3.64 -19.55
N LEU A 47 2.69 -3.42 -20.38
CA LEU A 47 3.86 -4.30 -20.49
C LEU A 47 4.66 -4.32 -19.17
N CYS A 48 4.87 -3.17 -18.53
CA CYS A 48 5.54 -3.09 -17.22
C CYS A 48 4.83 -3.94 -16.17
N ARG A 49 3.49 -3.90 -16.09
CA ARG A 49 2.71 -4.71 -15.15
C ARG A 49 2.66 -6.19 -15.52
N ARG A 50 2.67 -6.51 -16.83
CA ARG A 50 2.60 -7.90 -17.30
C ARG A 50 3.91 -8.64 -17.09
N TYR A 51 5.04 -7.93 -17.21
CA TYR A 51 6.39 -8.49 -17.09
C TYR A 51 7.19 -7.74 -16.02
N PRO A 52 6.79 -7.81 -14.73
CA PRO A 52 7.42 -7.03 -13.65
C PRO A 52 8.87 -7.42 -13.39
N TYR A 53 9.29 -8.59 -13.87
CA TYR A 53 10.64 -9.14 -13.77
C TYR A 53 11.56 -8.72 -14.92
N LEU A 54 11.04 -8.07 -15.96
CA LEU A 54 11.83 -7.58 -17.10
C LEU A 54 12.08 -6.08 -17.03
N THR A 55 13.18 -5.65 -17.62
CA THR A 55 13.38 -4.26 -17.99
C THR A 55 12.49 -3.94 -19.19
N VAL A 56 11.50 -3.08 -18.99
CA VAL A 56 10.64 -2.57 -20.06
C VAL A 56 11.03 -1.14 -20.37
N GLY A 57 11.15 -0.82 -21.65
CA GLY A 57 11.55 0.48 -22.15
C GLY A 57 10.70 0.97 -23.30
N TYR A 58 11.06 2.14 -23.81
CA TYR A 58 10.43 2.79 -24.96
C TYR A 58 11.46 3.12 -26.05
N SER A 59 11.19 2.69 -27.27
CA SER A 59 11.97 3.02 -28.49
C SER A 59 11.11 3.94 -29.35
N GLY A 60 11.49 5.22 -29.39
CA GLY A 60 10.68 6.30 -29.94
C GLY A 60 11.12 6.78 -31.29
N HIS A 61 10.14 7.09 -32.17
CA HIS A 61 10.31 7.64 -33.51
C HIS A 61 9.46 8.90 -33.72
N GLU A 62 9.02 9.56 -32.68
CA GLU A 62 8.35 10.85 -32.73
C GLU A 62 9.28 11.96 -33.20
N ALA A 63 8.74 13.14 -33.55
CA ALA A 63 9.53 14.30 -33.97
C ALA A 63 10.61 14.67 -32.93
N PRO A 64 11.77 15.19 -33.37
CA PRO A 64 12.91 15.49 -32.45
C PRO A 64 12.61 16.46 -31.34
N ASP A 65 11.71 17.40 -31.56
CA ASP A 65 11.25 18.41 -30.58
C ASP A 65 10.18 17.91 -29.57
N ASN A 66 9.69 16.68 -29.81
CA ASN A 66 8.69 16.09 -28.92
C ASN A 66 9.37 15.53 -27.65
N LEU A 67 9.28 16.29 -26.55
CA LEU A 67 9.83 15.91 -25.26
C LEU A 67 8.84 15.12 -24.40
N GLU A 68 7.55 15.30 -24.65
CA GLU A 68 6.45 14.82 -23.80
C GLU A 68 6.36 13.29 -23.80
N VAL A 69 6.57 12.66 -24.93
CA VAL A 69 6.45 11.21 -25.05
C VAL A 69 7.48 10.49 -24.18
N GLY A 70 8.73 10.92 -24.21
CA GLY A 70 9.78 10.37 -23.35
C GLY A 70 9.47 10.56 -21.86
N GLN A 71 8.98 11.75 -21.48
CA GLN A 71 8.56 12.05 -20.11
C GLN A 71 7.39 11.16 -19.67
N MET A 72 6.39 10.99 -20.54
CA MET A 72 5.26 10.09 -20.28
C MET A 72 5.69 8.62 -20.18
N ALA A 73 6.68 8.19 -20.99
CA ALA A 73 7.21 6.84 -20.91
C ALA A 73 7.85 6.57 -19.53
N ILE A 74 8.62 7.53 -18.99
CA ILE A 74 9.15 7.45 -17.61
C ILE A 74 8.02 7.32 -16.59
N SER A 75 6.98 8.15 -16.68
CA SER A 75 5.84 8.11 -15.76
C SER A 75 5.04 6.79 -15.82
N LYS A 76 5.13 6.05 -16.94
CA LYS A 76 4.50 4.73 -17.11
C LYS A 76 5.41 3.56 -16.73
N GLY A 77 6.61 3.85 -16.22
CA GLY A 77 7.54 2.84 -15.70
C GLY A 77 8.64 2.40 -16.67
N ALA A 78 8.88 3.14 -17.77
CA ALA A 78 10.01 2.86 -18.65
C ALA A 78 11.33 2.99 -17.88
N ARG A 79 12.17 1.95 -17.95
CA ARG A 79 13.51 1.92 -17.35
C ARG A 79 14.62 2.05 -18.38
N MET A 80 14.29 1.98 -19.66
CA MET A 80 15.19 2.14 -20.80
C MET A 80 14.50 3.00 -21.86
N LEU A 81 15.25 3.91 -22.47
CA LEU A 81 14.77 4.77 -23.54
C LEU A 81 15.75 4.70 -24.72
N GLU A 82 15.22 4.69 -25.91
CA GLU A 82 15.98 4.66 -27.16
C GLU A 82 15.44 5.71 -28.14
N ARG A 83 16.32 6.46 -28.74
CA ARG A 83 16.02 7.45 -29.80
C ARG A 83 17.10 7.47 -30.86
N HIS A 84 16.72 7.83 -32.06
CA HIS A 84 17.65 8.10 -33.14
C HIS A 84 18.37 9.44 -32.93
N VAL A 85 19.69 9.42 -32.98
CA VAL A 85 20.55 10.62 -32.94
C VAL A 85 21.50 10.57 -34.13
N GLY A 86 21.70 11.70 -34.76
CA GLY A 86 22.59 11.79 -35.90
C GLY A 86 23.26 13.15 -36.03
N LEU A 87 24.29 13.20 -36.89
CA LEU A 87 24.95 14.45 -37.28
C LEU A 87 24.65 14.68 -38.79
N PRO A 88 24.08 15.83 -39.14
CA PRO A 88 23.97 16.20 -40.54
C PRO A 88 25.37 16.43 -41.16
N THR A 89 25.52 16.12 -42.40
CA THR A 89 26.72 16.41 -43.19
C THR A 89 26.36 17.24 -44.44
N ASP A 90 27.33 17.69 -45.18
CA ASP A 90 27.08 18.45 -46.42
C ASP A 90 26.25 17.66 -47.47
N THR A 91 26.23 16.33 -47.34
CA THR A 91 25.54 15.46 -48.31
C THR A 91 24.41 14.64 -47.70
N ILE A 92 24.28 14.62 -46.35
CA ILE A 92 23.27 13.83 -45.62
C ILE A 92 22.52 14.73 -44.66
N THR A 93 21.22 14.86 -44.83
CA THR A 93 20.30 15.53 -43.89
C THR A 93 19.73 14.52 -42.91
N LEU A 94 19.42 14.98 -41.69
CA LEU A 94 18.70 14.15 -40.74
C LEU A 94 17.27 13.89 -41.24
N ASN A 95 16.77 12.71 -40.94
CA ASN A 95 15.34 12.41 -41.14
C ASN A 95 14.47 13.09 -40.07
N ASN A 96 13.14 13.04 -40.26
CA ASN A 96 12.18 13.78 -39.43
C ASN A 96 11.97 13.20 -37.99
N TYR A 97 12.68 12.13 -37.62
CA TYR A 97 12.58 11.49 -36.30
C TYR A 97 13.95 11.31 -35.60
N SER A 98 15.04 11.79 -36.23
CA SER A 98 16.39 11.76 -35.67
C SER A 98 16.74 13.11 -35.05
N MET A 99 17.19 13.10 -33.82
CA MET A 99 17.67 14.27 -33.10
C MET A 99 19.07 14.66 -33.54
N SER A 100 19.36 15.96 -33.58
CA SER A 100 20.72 16.47 -33.47
C SER A 100 21.27 16.24 -32.05
N PRO A 101 22.59 16.38 -31.83
CA PRO A 101 23.15 16.31 -30.46
C PRO A 101 22.53 17.32 -29.47
N GLN A 102 22.23 18.55 -29.92
CA GLN A 102 21.61 19.58 -29.09
C GLN A 102 20.18 19.24 -28.70
N GLU A 103 19.40 18.66 -29.62
CA GLU A 103 18.06 18.17 -29.32
C GLU A 103 18.12 16.97 -28.39
N ALA A 104 19.10 16.09 -28.55
CA ALA A 104 19.32 14.96 -27.62
C ALA A 104 19.64 15.42 -26.20
N ASP A 105 20.50 16.45 -26.03
CA ASP A 105 20.79 17.06 -24.73
C ASP A 105 19.51 17.62 -24.09
N THR A 106 18.72 18.39 -24.87
CA THR A 106 17.45 18.95 -24.41
C THR A 106 16.47 17.85 -23.96
N TRP A 107 16.41 16.75 -24.74
CA TRP A 107 15.58 15.59 -24.44
C TRP A 107 16.07 14.88 -23.17
N LEU A 108 17.38 14.66 -23.00
CA LEU A 108 17.94 14.06 -21.78
C LEU A 108 17.63 14.88 -20.54
N ASP A 109 17.71 16.21 -20.63
CA ASP A 109 17.32 17.11 -19.55
C ASP A 109 15.83 16.99 -19.20
N ALA A 110 14.97 16.86 -20.21
CA ALA A 110 13.53 16.65 -20.00
C ALA A 110 13.27 15.31 -19.31
N ILE A 111 13.97 14.24 -19.69
CA ILE A 111 13.89 12.92 -19.04
C ILE A 111 14.37 12.99 -17.59
N ALA A 112 15.49 13.68 -17.32
CA ALA A 112 15.99 13.85 -15.96
C ALA A 112 14.98 14.58 -15.06
N ARG A 113 14.32 15.63 -15.58
CA ARG A 113 13.24 16.33 -14.86
C ARG A 113 12.03 15.42 -14.62
N ALA A 114 11.59 14.67 -15.62
CA ALA A 114 10.48 13.71 -15.48
C ALA A 114 10.76 12.68 -14.40
N LYS A 115 11.97 12.11 -14.38
CA LYS A 115 12.41 11.15 -13.37
C LYS A 115 12.37 11.76 -11.95
N ALA A 116 12.84 13.01 -11.79
CA ALA A 116 12.78 13.72 -10.51
C ALA A 116 11.34 13.98 -10.04
N ILE A 117 10.43 14.31 -10.97
CA ILE A 117 9.01 14.55 -10.68
C ILE A 117 8.29 13.26 -10.27
N CYS A 118 8.60 12.13 -10.94
CA CYS A 118 8.00 10.83 -10.62
C CYS A 118 8.44 10.29 -9.24
N GLY A 119 9.60 10.71 -8.73
CA GLY A 119 10.17 10.13 -7.51
C GLY A 119 10.84 8.77 -7.74
N THR A 120 11.25 8.13 -6.65
CA THR A 120 12.04 6.89 -6.69
C THR A 120 11.24 5.65 -6.28
N ASP A 121 10.11 5.83 -5.61
CA ASP A 121 9.23 4.78 -5.12
C ASP A 121 7.77 5.22 -5.18
N ASP A 122 6.85 4.31 -4.86
CA ASP A 122 5.41 4.58 -4.83
C ASP A 122 4.95 5.23 -3.51
N GLN A 123 5.88 5.60 -2.60
CA GLN A 123 5.57 6.21 -1.32
C GLN A 123 5.84 7.70 -1.36
N LYS A 124 4.88 8.48 -0.87
CA LYS A 124 5.07 9.89 -0.61
C LYS A 124 5.68 10.08 0.79
N HIS A 125 6.92 10.56 0.84
CA HIS A 125 7.58 10.93 2.08
C HIS A 125 7.25 12.38 2.44
N THR A 126 6.50 12.57 3.53
CA THR A 126 6.15 13.91 4.02
C THR A 126 7.40 14.58 4.62
N THR A 127 7.69 15.79 4.16
CA THR A 127 8.84 16.58 4.62
C THR A 127 8.43 17.58 5.73
N GLN A 128 9.39 18.02 6.55
CA GLN A 128 9.10 19.01 7.60
C GLN A 128 8.49 20.30 7.05
N PRO A 129 8.97 20.91 5.92
CA PRO A 129 8.32 22.06 5.32
C PRO A 129 6.86 21.84 4.91
N GLU A 130 6.51 20.61 4.48
CA GLU A 130 5.14 20.26 4.15
C GLU A 130 4.28 20.19 5.42
N ILE A 131 4.79 19.60 6.50
CA ILE A 131 4.11 19.54 7.81
C ILE A 131 3.87 20.97 8.32
N ASP A 132 4.89 21.82 8.30
CA ASP A 132 4.80 23.21 8.76
C ASP A 132 3.78 24.01 7.95
N SER A 133 3.76 23.80 6.64
CA SER A 133 2.75 24.41 5.75
C SER A 133 1.34 23.95 6.10
N LEU A 134 1.13 22.63 6.29
CA LEU A 134 -0.17 22.09 6.70
C LEU A 134 -0.62 22.62 8.05
N LEU A 135 0.28 22.71 9.04
CA LEU A 135 -0.03 23.25 10.35
C LEU A 135 -0.47 24.71 10.28
N SER A 136 0.17 25.53 9.41
CA SER A 136 -0.22 26.92 9.22
C SER A 136 -1.63 27.10 8.64
N LEU A 137 -2.16 26.12 7.95
CA LEU A 137 -3.48 26.12 7.32
C LEU A 137 -4.57 25.46 8.17
N GLN A 138 -4.19 24.77 9.25
CA GLN A 138 -5.15 24.16 10.15
C GLN A 138 -5.89 25.21 10.98
N ARG A 139 -7.07 24.82 11.49
CA ARG A 139 -7.84 25.62 12.43
C ARG A 139 -7.73 24.99 13.82
N GLY A 140 -7.40 25.79 14.80
CA GLY A 140 -7.47 25.43 16.22
C GLY A 140 -8.92 25.48 16.72
N VAL A 141 -9.19 24.73 17.78
CA VAL A 141 -10.45 24.72 18.51
C VAL A 141 -10.39 25.74 19.65
N PHE A 142 -11.38 26.61 19.74
CA PHE A 142 -11.50 27.64 20.76
C PHE A 142 -12.86 27.56 21.44
N ALA A 143 -12.92 27.86 22.72
CA ALA A 143 -14.15 27.90 23.49
C ALA A 143 -15.08 29.03 22.97
N ALA A 144 -16.33 28.71 22.62
CA ALA A 144 -17.34 29.70 22.24
C ALA A 144 -18.01 30.35 23.48
N ARG A 145 -17.88 29.73 24.64
CA ARG A 145 -18.36 30.19 25.94
C ARG A 145 -17.42 29.69 27.06
N PRO A 146 -17.56 30.18 28.29
CA PRO A 146 -16.86 29.57 29.42
C PRO A 146 -17.28 28.09 29.59
N ILE A 147 -16.28 27.20 29.76
CA ILE A 147 -16.47 25.75 29.91
C ILE A 147 -15.79 25.33 31.21
N LYS A 148 -16.51 24.61 32.07
CA LYS A 148 -15.98 24.16 33.35
C LYS A 148 -15.27 22.83 33.25
N LYS A 149 -14.29 22.61 34.14
CA LYS A 149 -13.64 21.30 34.29
C LYS A 149 -14.65 20.19 34.50
N GLY A 150 -14.51 19.10 33.73
CA GLY A 150 -15.41 17.95 33.79
C GLY A 150 -16.63 18.08 32.87
N GLU A 151 -16.83 19.22 32.23
CA GLU A 151 -17.93 19.45 31.27
C GLU A 151 -17.59 18.80 29.91
N ALA A 152 -18.58 18.09 29.33
CA ALA A 152 -18.48 17.56 27.98
C ALA A 152 -18.68 18.68 26.96
N MET A 153 -17.78 18.74 25.99
CA MET A 153 -17.80 19.75 24.94
C MET A 153 -18.47 19.21 23.68
N THR A 154 -19.39 19.97 23.14
CA THR A 154 -20.07 19.71 21.87
C THR A 154 -19.59 20.68 20.78
N ARG A 155 -20.04 20.47 19.56
CA ARG A 155 -19.76 21.38 18.43
C ARG A 155 -20.28 22.82 18.68
N GLU A 156 -21.31 22.98 19.49
CA GLU A 156 -21.92 24.26 19.81
C GLU A 156 -21.12 25.07 20.86
N ASP A 157 -20.29 24.37 21.63
CA ASP A 157 -19.47 24.95 22.70
C ASP A 157 -18.14 25.52 22.19
N VAL A 158 -17.85 25.33 20.88
CA VAL A 158 -16.55 25.67 20.30
C VAL A 158 -16.69 26.39 18.96
N PHE A 159 -15.66 27.16 18.60
CA PHE A 159 -15.47 27.67 17.25
C PHE A 159 -14.06 27.35 16.73
N PHE A 160 -13.86 27.46 15.42
CA PHE A 160 -12.60 27.14 14.78
C PHE A 160 -11.98 28.40 14.15
N ALA A 161 -10.71 28.65 14.44
CA ALA A 161 -9.98 29.79 13.91
C ALA A 161 -8.52 29.42 13.56
N MET A 162 -7.93 30.21 12.67
CA MET A 162 -6.54 30.08 12.23
C MET A 162 -5.69 31.24 12.83
N PRO A 163 -4.38 31.01 13.04
CA PRO A 163 -3.72 29.72 13.06
C PRO A 163 -3.95 28.99 14.40
N PRO A 164 -3.76 27.66 14.49
CA PRO A 164 -3.73 26.98 15.78
C PRO A 164 -2.44 27.32 16.53
N SER A 165 -2.49 27.27 17.85
CA SER A 165 -1.30 27.31 18.69
C SER A 165 -0.63 25.92 18.69
N GLU A 166 0.67 25.86 19.00
CA GLU A 166 1.39 24.59 19.13
C GLU A 166 0.70 23.66 20.14
N GLY A 167 0.49 22.42 19.72
CA GLY A 167 -0.18 21.40 20.54
C GLY A 167 -1.67 21.61 20.77
N GLN A 168 -2.29 22.64 20.19
CA GLN A 168 -3.74 22.88 20.30
C GLN A 168 -4.53 21.78 19.59
N THR A 169 -5.71 21.44 20.13
CA THR A 169 -6.69 20.58 19.46
C THR A 169 -7.10 21.22 18.13
N THR A 170 -7.02 20.46 17.05
CA THR A 170 -7.39 20.95 15.71
C THR A 170 -8.85 20.66 15.40
N SER A 171 -9.41 21.41 14.44
CA SER A 171 -10.78 21.18 13.96
C SER A 171 -10.96 19.78 13.35
N GLY A 172 -9.91 19.22 12.75
CA GLY A 172 -9.91 17.87 12.21
C GLY A 172 -10.03 16.83 13.31
N GLU A 173 -9.23 16.95 14.38
CA GLU A 173 -9.31 16.07 15.55
C GLU A 173 -10.67 16.17 16.24
N PHE A 174 -11.17 17.37 16.46
CA PHE A 174 -12.45 17.61 17.14
C PHE A 174 -13.66 17.11 16.32
N GLY A 175 -13.57 17.14 15.01
CA GLY A 175 -14.65 16.71 14.11
C GLY A 175 -14.64 15.22 13.77
N GLN A 176 -13.61 14.48 14.16
CA GLN A 176 -13.52 13.06 13.86
C GLN A 176 -14.51 12.23 14.68
N TYR A 177 -15.34 11.46 13.98
CA TYR A 177 -16.22 10.42 14.54
C TYR A 177 -16.83 10.76 15.88
N ARG A 178 -17.79 11.25 16.26
CA ARG A 178 -18.50 11.43 17.55
C ARG A 178 -17.58 11.41 18.80
N ALA A 179 -16.34 11.88 18.65
CA ALA A 179 -15.42 11.99 19.77
C ALA A 179 -16.04 12.89 20.84
N SER A 180 -16.12 12.42 22.07
CA SER A 180 -16.50 13.24 23.20
C SER A 180 -15.26 13.83 23.84
N TYR A 181 -15.20 15.15 23.88
CA TYR A 181 -14.15 15.87 24.57
C TYR A 181 -14.68 16.33 25.92
N VAL A 182 -13.93 16.06 26.99
CA VAL A 182 -14.24 16.51 28.34
C VAL A 182 -13.16 17.49 28.78
N ALA A 183 -13.57 18.63 29.28
CA ALA A 183 -12.65 19.66 29.75
C ALA A 183 -11.83 19.17 30.94
N SER A 184 -10.50 19.12 30.81
CA SER A 184 -9.58 18.76 31.90
C SER A 184 -9.35 19.89 32.87
N LYS A 185 -9.69 21.13 32.50
CA LYS A 185 -9.58 22.38 33.27
C LYS A 185 -10.71 23.33 32.87
N ASP A 186 -10.82 24.45 33.61
CA ASP A 186 -11.71 25.55 33.21
C ASP A 186 -11.14 26.26 31.96
N TYR A 187 -12.02 26.57 31.02
CA TYR A 187 -11.71 27.38 29.85
C TYR A 187 -12.57 28.65 29.87
N GLU A 188 -11.94 29.80 29.72
CA GLU A 188 -12.63 31.06 29.48
C GLU A 188 -13.10 31.14 28.03
N GLU A 189 -14.09 31.99 27.75
CA GLU A 189 -14.51 32.27 26.36
C GLU A 189 -13.33 32.69 25.50
N ARG A 190 -13.25 32.15 24.28
CA ARG A 190 -12.13 32.31 23.30
C ARG A 190 -10.80 31.67 23.70
N ALA A 191 -10.73 30.96 24.79
CA ALA A 191 -9.53 30.22 25.15
C ALA A 191 -9.26 29.09 24.15
N ALA A 192 -7.99 28.87 23.83
CA ALA A 192 -7.55 27.75 23.02
C ALA A 192 -7.74 26.42 23.78
N ILE A 193 -8.28 25.40 23.13
CA ILE A 193 -8.56 24.09 23.72
C ILE A 193 -7.44 23.12 23.36
N TYR A 194 -6.93 22.41 24.37
CA TYR A 194 -5.82 21.45 24.25
C TYR A 194 -6.21 20.03 24.67
N GLU A 195 -7.49 19.72 24.66
CA GLU A 195 -7.97 18.39 25.01
C GLU A 195 -7.59 17.38 23.95
N ARG A 196 -7.27 16.16 24.40
CA ARG A 196 -7.04 15.03 23.51
C ARG A 196 -8.16 14.03 23.68
N ASN A 197 -8.77 13.63 22.59
CA ASN A 197 -9.66 12.50 22.60
C ASN A 197 -8.82 11.24 22.77
N GLN A 198 -9.20 10.39 23.76
CA GLN A 198 -8.72 9.02 23.76
C GLN A 198 -9.67 8.23 22.85
N PRO A 199 -9.18 7.66 21.75
CA PRO A 199 -10.04 6.88 20.88
C PRO A 199 -10.63 5.72 21.66
N ASP A 200 -11.95 5.59 21.67
CA ASP A 200 -12.63 4.41 22.14
C ASP A 200 -12.40 3.22 21.18
N ASP A 201 -12.78 2.02 21.60
CA ASP A 201 -12.61 0.82 20.78
C ASP A 201 -13.28 0.95 19.40
N MET A 202 -14.43 1.62 19.33
CA MET A 202 -15.14 1.85 18.05
C MET A 202 -14.35 2.74 17.10
N HIS A 203 -13.63 3.73 17.62
CA HIS A 203 -12.75 4.56 16.80
C HIS A 203 -11.57 3.74 16.25
N VAL A 204 -10.95 2.92 17.09
CA VAL A 204 -9.86 2.04 16.69
C VAL A 204 -10.34 1.03 15.64
N ILE A 205 -11.49 0.38 15.87
CA ILE A 205 -12.12 -0.58 14.93
C ILE A 205 -12.33 0.08 13.55
N ARG A 206 -12.92 1.27 13.51
CA ARG A 206 -13.13 1.99 12.23
C ARG A 206 -11.82 2.29 11.51
N GLY A 207 -10.79 2.73 12.25
CA GLY A 207 -9.47 2.94 11.67
C GLY A 207 -8.89 1.66 11.07
N VAL A 208 -9.00 0.54 11.80
CA VAL A 208 -8.57 -0.78 11.31
C VAL A 208 -9.31 -1.20 10.03
N VAL A 209 -10.64 -1.01 9.99
CA VAL A 209 -11.45 -1.31 8.79
C VAL A 209 -11.01 -0.48 7.60
N HIS A 210 -10.80 0.84 7.79
CA HIS A 210 -10.36 1.73 6.70
C HIS A 210 -8.98 1.34 6.17
N ASP A 211 -8.01 1.07 7.06
CA ASP A 211 -6.66 0.68 6.66
C ASP A 211 -6.66 -0.67 5.93
N THR A 212 -7.46 -1.62 6.42
CA THR A 212 -7.59 -2.95 5.80
C THR A 212 -8.23 -2.87 4.40
N LYS A 213 -9.26 -2.03 4.24
CA LYS A 213 -9.86 -1.76 2.93
C LYS A 213 -8.84 -1.10 1.99
N GLY A 214 -8.06 -0.15 2.48
CA GLY A 214 -6.98 0.48 1.72
C GLY A 214 -5.98 -0.55 1.21
N LEU A 215 -5.56 -1.48 2.08
CA LEU A 215 -4.64 -2.55 1.73
C LEU A 215 -5.21 -3.50 0.65
N LEU A 216 -6.50 -3.88 0.77
CA LEU A 216 -7.19 -4.69 -0.23
C LEU A 216 -7.28 -4.00 -1.59
N TYR A 217 -7.60 -2.69 -1.61
CA TYR A 217 -7.66 -1.91 -2.86
C TYR A 217 -6.30 -1.80 -3.53
N GLU A 218 -5.23 -1.56 -2.75
CA GLU A 218 -3.86 -1.50 -3.26
C GLU A 218 -3.43 -2.84 -3.85
N ALA A 219 -3.77 -3.94 -3.17
CA ALA A 219 -3.50 -5.29 -3.63
C ALA A 219 -4.37 -5.74 -4.83
N GLY A 220 -5.42 -5.00 -5.17
CA GLY A 220 -6.40 -5.39 -6.20
C GLY A 220 -7.21 -6.64 -5.82
N ILE A 221 -7.39 -6.90 -4.52
CA ILE A 221 -8.13 -8.05 -4.01
C ILE A 221 -9.55 -7.62 -3.66
N HIS A 222 -10.53 -8.30 -4.23
CA HIS A 222 -11.94 -8.06 -3.96
C HIS A 222 -12.52 -9.17 -3.09
N LEU A 223 -13.21 -8.78 -2.02
CA LEU A 223 -13.98 -9.71 -1.19
C LEU A 223 -15.36 -9.92 -1.80
N GLY A 224 -15.91 -11.14 -1.67
CA GLY A 224 -17.29 -11.45 -2.00
C GLY A 224 -18.28 -10.85 -0.98
N GLU A 225 -19.51 -11.35 -0.98
CA GLU A 225 -20.57 -10.90 -0.07
C GLU A 225 -20.75 -11.82 1.16
N GLU A 226 -20.30 -13.07 1.05
CA GLU A 226 -20.47 -14.08 2.11
C GLU A 226 -19.13 -14.39 2.79
N PHE A 227 -18.89 -13.81 3.93
CA PHE A 227 -17.72 -14.08 4.78
C PHE A 227 -17.93 -13.57 6.21
N ASP A 228 -17.23 -14.18 7.17
CA ASP A 228 -17.13 -13.70 8.53
C ASP A 228 -15.81 -12.93 8.70
N ILE A 229 -15.84 -11.77 9.36
CA ILE A 229 -14.65 -10.99 9.65
C ILE A 229 -14.40 -10.92 11.14
N GLU A 230 -13.16 -11.18 11.54
CA GLU A 230 -12.68 -10.92 12.87
C GLU A 230 -11.44 -10.01 12.87
N ILE A 231 -11.39 -9.09 13.82
CA ILE A 231 -10.18 -8.35 14.20
C ILE A 231 -9.57 -9.11 15.37
N SER A 232 -8.47 -9.82 15.12
CA SER A 232 -7.73 -10.56 16.13
C SER A 232 -6.72 -9.63 16.80
N HIS A 233 -6.92 -9.26 18.08
CA HIS A 233 -6.15 -8.21 18.75
C HIS A 233 -5.38 -8.66 20.00
N HIS A 234 -5.49 -9.89 20.42
CA HIS A 234 -4.74 -10.60 21.47
C HIS A 234 -4.51 -9.88 22.81
N TYR A 235 -4.06 -8.62 22.82
CA TYR A 235 -3.78 -7.80 24.00
C TYR A 235 -4.78 -6.62 24.15
N GLY A 236 -5.91 -6.69 23.49
CA GLY A 236 -6.91 -5.63 23.44
C GLY A 236 -6.79 -4.72 22.20
N MET A 237 -7.89 -4.08 21.86
CA MET A 237 -8.05 -3.32 20.60
C MET A 237 -7.01 -2.20 20.44
N HIS A 238 -6.62 -1.53 21.52
CA HIS A 238 -5.62 -0.45 21.51
C HIS A 238 -4.20 -0.92 21.12
N HIS A 239 -3.91 -2.22 21.25
CA HIS A 239 -2.64 -2.82 20.86
C HIS A 239 -2.67 -3.43 19.45
N PHE A 240 -3.81 -3.38 18.75
CA PHE A 240 -4.00 -4.02 17.46
C PHE A 240 -2.93 -3.62 16.44
N ARG A 241 -2.56 -2.34 16.36
CA ARG A 241 -1.55 -1.88 15.39
C ARG A 241 -0.15 -2.45 15.61
N GLN A 242 0.12 -2.98 16.80
CA GLN A 242 1.39 -3.63 17.12
C GLN A 242 1.28 -5.16 17.00
N THR A 243 0.15 -5.70 17.51
CA THR A 243 -0.05 -7.14 17.59
C THR A 243 -1.49 -7.46 17.21
N GLY A 244 -1.65 -8.01 16.01
CA GLY A 244 -2.98 -8.36 15.53
C GLY A 244 -3.01 -8.76 14.06
N ALA A 245 -4.18 -9.15 13.61
CA ALA A 245 -4.49 -9.41 12.21
C ALA A 245 -5.99 -9.25 11.97
N VAL A 246 -6.39 -8.88 10.75
CA VAL A 246 -7.77 -8.98 10.30
C VAL A 246 -7.90 -10.29 9.53
N ILE A 247 -8.88 -11.09 9.91
CA ILE A 247 -9.09 -12.42 9.36
C ILE A 247 -10.47 -12.49 8.73
N VAL A 248 -10.51 -12.73 7.42
CA VAL A 248 -11.72 -13.02 6.65
C VAL A 248 -11.86 -14.53 6.51
N SER A 249 -12.89 -15.10 7.11
CA SER A 249 -13.21 -16.53 7.00
C SER A 249 -14.16 -16.74 5.84
N CYS A 250 -13.66 -17.29 4.72
CA CYS A 250 -14.47 -17.52 3.53
C CYS A 250 -15.40 -18.73 3.72
N PHE A 251 -14.87 -19.81 4.27
CA PHE A 251 -15.62 -21.02 4.65
C PHE A 251 -14.80 -21.91 5.59
N ASN A 252 -15.51 -22.76 6.36
CA ASN A 252 -14.91 -23.76 7.24
C ASN A 252 -15.77 -25.02 7.22
N ARG A 253 -15.27 -26.05 6.54
CA ARG A 253 -15.91 -27.38 6.41
C ARG A 253 -14.89 -28.48 6.69
N GLU A 254 -14.74 -29.47 5.82
CA GLU A 254 -13.66 -30.47 5.84
C GLU A 254 -12.29 -29.81 5.57
N TYR A 255 -12.29 -28.68 4.93
CA TYR A 255 -11.18 -27.75 4.76
C TYR A 255 -11.64 -26.33 5.04
N CYS A 256 -10.70 -25.48 5.42
CA CYS A 256 -10.96 -24.09 5.76
C CYS A 256 -10.14 -23.17 4.86
N LYS A 257 -10.73 -22.07 4.43
CA LYS A 257 -10.05 -21.00 3.71
C LYS A 257 -10.27 -19.68 4.44
N LYS A 258 -9.18 -18.99 4.73
CA LYS A 258 -9.16 -17.64 5.28
C LYS A 258 -8.26 -16.73 4.48
N LEU A 259 -8.58 -15.46 4.49
CA LEU A 259 -7.69 -14.40 4.07
C LEU A 259 -7.24 -13.65 5.32
N ILE A 260 -5.93 -13.55 5.49
CA ILE A 260 -5.33 -12.90 6.66
C ILE A 260 -4.61 -11.64 6.18
N MET A 261 -4.92 -10.52 6.84
CA MET A 261 -4.38 -9.22 6.51
C MET A 261 -3.69 -8.65 7.74
N MET A 262 -2.46 -8.16 7.54
CA MET A 262 -1.70 -7.47 8.58
C MET A 262 -1.24 -6.13 8.06
N LEU A 263 -1.37 -5.10 8.88
CA LEU A 263 -0.90 -3.75 8.59
C LEU A 263 0.62 -3.66 8.73
N PRO A 264 1.27 -2.64 8.13
CA PRO A 264 2.72 -2.45 8.24
C PRO A 264 3.22 -2.48 9.69
N GLY A 265 4.28 -3.27 9.93
CA GLY A 265 4.92 -3.40 11.23
C GLY A 265 4.23 -4.32 12.24
N GLN A 266 3.09 -4.93 11.90
CA GLN A 266 2.37 -5.83 12.79
C GLN A 266 3.07 -7.16 13.01
N LYS A 267 2.80 -7.72 14.19
CA LYS A 267 3.26 -9.06 14.61
C LYS A 267 2.05 -9.89 15.02
N HIS A 268 2.10 -11.18 14.78
CA HIS A 268 1.14 -12.14 15.33
C HIS A 268 1.83 -13.00 16.38
N PRO A 269 1.21 -13.24 17.55
CA PRO A 269 1.83 -14.00 18.64
C PRO A 269 2.18 -15.42 18.25
N ASN A 270 3.23 -15.99 18.89
CA ASN A 270 3.61 -17.37 18.70
C ASN A 270 2.51 -18.32 19.18
N HIS A 271 2.06 -19.21 18.31
CA HIS A 271 1.00 -20.15 18.61
C HIS A 271 1.16 -21.44 17.80
N LYS A 272 0.38 -22.45 18.15
CA LYS A 272 0.33 -23.71 17.43
C LYS A 272 -1.09 -24.26 17.37
N HIS A 273 -1.32 -25.14 16.42
CA HIS A 273 -2.55 -25.93 16.30
C HIS A 273 -2.25 -27.40 16.49
N ILE A 274 -3.09 -28.10 17.23
CA ILE A 274 -2.95 -29.55 17.47
C ILE A 274 -3.78 -30.36 16.47
N LYS A 275 -4.93 -29.85 16.08
CA LYS A 275 -5.88 -30.53 15.18
C LYS A 275 -5.74 -30.09 13.73
N LYS A 276 -5.45 -28.82 13.52
CA LYS A 276 -5.39 -28.17 12.22
C LYS A 276 -3.97 -28.18 11.65
N GLU A 277 -3.84 -28.44 10.35
CA GLU A 277 -2.64 -28.21 9.54
C GLU A 277 -2.96 -27.08 8.56
N GLU A 278 -2.00 -26.20 8.32
CA GLU A 278 -2.18 -24.96 7.55
C GLU A 278 -1.15 -24.84 6.44
N THR A 279 -1.55 -24.23 5.33
CA THR A 279 -0.66 -23.76 4.29
C THR A 279 -0.91 -22.27 4.09
N PHE A 280 0.12 -21.45 4.21
CA PHE A 280 0.07 -20.03 3.89
C PHE A 280 0.54 -19.81 2.46
N GLN A 281 -0.16 -18.94 1.72
CA GLN A 281 0.29 -18.43 0.42
C GLN A 281 0.21 -16.92 0.43
N VAL A 282 1.33 -16.24 0.17
CA VAL A 282 1.35 -14.77 0.10
C VAL A 282 0.73 -14.31 -1.22
N LEU A 283 -0.25 -13.41 -1.12
CA LEU A 283 -0.92 -12.80 -2.26
C LEU A 283 -0.37 -11.41 -2.56
N TRP A 284 -0.03 -10.63 -1.51
CA TRP A 284 0.51 -9.28 -1.61
C TRP A 284 1.36 -8.95 -0.39
N GLY A 285 2.39 -8.12 -0.57
CA GLY A 285 3.26 -7.65 0.52
C GLY A 285 4.39 -8.61 0.88
N ASP A 286 4.83 -8.58 2.14
CA ASP A 286 5.92 -9.40 2.67
C ASP A 286 5.49 -10.12 3.96
N LEU A 287 5.83 -11.39 4.08
CA LEU A 287 5.54 -12.20 5.26
C LEU A 287 6.79 -12.90 5.77
N GLU A 288 7.20 -12.58 7.00
CA GLU A 288 8.18 -13.37 7.72
C GLU A 288 7.46 -14.35 8.65
N VAL A 289 7.73 -15.64 8.49
CA VAL A 289 7.21 -16.70 9.38
C VAL A 289 8.37 -17.31 10.13
N THR A 290 8.29 -17.32 11.46
CA THR A 290 9.21 -18.10 12.31
C THR A 290 8.49 -19.37 12.75
N ARG A 291 9.06 -20.54 12.43
CA ARG A 291 8.55 -21.86 12.82
C ARG A 291 9.48 -22.53 13.83
N ASN A 292 8.88 -23.15 14.86
CA ASN A 292 9.60 -23.85 15.95
C ASN A 292 10.68 -22.98 16.63
N ASN A 293 10.45 -21.66 16.69
CA ASN A 293 11.26 -20.61 17.32
C ASN A 293 12.62 -20.28 16.65
N ASP A 294 13.07 -21.02 15.65
CA ASP A 294 14.39 -20.84 15.02
C ASP A 294 14.40 -20.87 13.48
N GLU A 295 13.43 -21.50 12.85
CA GLU A 295 13.35 -21.55 11.38
C GLU A 295 12.63 -20.30 10.83
N VAL A 296 13.36 -19.42 10.16
CA VAL A 296 12.81 -18.17 9.60
C VAL A 296 12.64 -18.29 8.09
N PHE A 297 11.43 -18.00 7.63
CA PHE A 297 11.03 -17.98 6.21
C PHE A 297 10.59 -16.57 5.82
N ASN A 298 11.24 -16.00 4.80
CA ASN A 298 10.85 -14.72 4.21
C ASN A 298 10.07 -14.99 2.92
N LEU A 299 8.77 -14.81 2.95
CA LEU A 299 7.86 -15.15 1.86
C LEU A 299 7.43 -13.89 1.11
N LYS A 300 7.33 -14.01 -0.22
CA LYS A 300 6.88 -12.99 -1.16
C LYS A 300 5.63 -13.47 -1.90
N PRO A 301 4.93 -12.61 -2.65
CA PRO A 301 3.78 -13.02 -3.45
C PRO A 301 4.08 -14.22 -4.34
N GLY A 302 3.24 -15.26 -4.22
CA GLY A 302 3.40 -16.56 -4.87
C GLY A 302 4.08 -17.63 -4.04
N ASP A 303 4.88 -17.27 -3.03
CA ASP A 303 5.49 -18.24 -2.12
C ASP A 303 4.43 -18.86 -1.20
N HIS A 304 4.67 -20.11 -0.80
CA HIS A 304 3.82 -20.84 0.14
C HIS A 304 4.64 -21.56 1.20
N LEU A 305 4.04 -21.78 2.36
CA LEU A 305 4.66 -22.49 3.49
C LEU A 305 3.64 -23.40 4.17
N LEU A 306 3.99 -24.67 4.31
CA LEU A 306 3.22 -25.63 5.11
C LEU A 306 3.64 -25.54 6.59
N VAL A 307 2.66 -25.37 7.46
CA VAL A 307 2.79 -25.43 8.92
C VAL A 307 2.04 -26.67 9.41
N GLN A 308 2.78 -27.70 9.81
CA GLN A 308 2.22 -28.96 10.29
C GLN A 308 1.64 -28.81 11.70
N ARG A 309 0.76 -29.74 12.05
CA ARG A 309 0.17 -29.83 13.40
C ARG A 309 1.25 -29.87 14.46
N GLY A 310 1.05 -29.12 15.54
CA GLY A 310 1.95 -29.05 16.68
C GLY A 310 3.14 -28.11 16.50
N ASN A 311 3.41 -27.62 15.30
CA ASN A 311 4.51 -26.69 15.07
C ASN A 311 4.14 -25.30 15.62
N TRP A 312 5.00 -24.77 16.47
CA TRP A 312 4.94 -23.37 16.88
C TRP A 312 5.22 -22.46 15.70
N HIS A 313 4.43 -21.41 15.55
CA HIS A 313 4.67 -20.42 14.50
C HIS A 313 4.17 -19.03 14.91
N ARG A 314 4.89 -18.05 14.44
CA ARG A 314 4.52 -16.64 14.48
C ARG A 314 4.84 -16.01 13.14
N PHE A 315 4.15 -14.93 12.84
CA PHE A 315 4.41 -14.18 11.60
C PHE A 315 4.45 -12.68 11.86
N THR A 316 5.24 -12.01 11.04
CA THR A 316 5.42 -10.56 11.06
C THR A 316 5.46 -10.04 9.64
N THR A 317 5.15 -8.77 9.47
CA THR A 317 5.30 -8.07 8.21
C THR A 317 5.97 -6.72 8.43
N ARG A 318 6.77 -6.29 7.48
CA ARG A 318 7.39 -4.97 7.51
C ARG A 318 6.51 -3.93 6.84
N ASN A 319 5.99 -4.25 5.64
CA ASN A 319 5.29 -3.30 4.76
C ASN A 319 3.78 -3.56 4.68
N GLY A 320 3.27 -4.53 5.42
CA GLY A 320 1.93 -5.06 5.31
C GLY A 320 1.89 -6.30 4.44
N VAL A 321 0.87 -7.14 4.66
CA VAL A 321 0.72 -8.39 3.92
C VAL A 321 -0.74 -8.80 3.82
N ILE A 322 -1.08 -9.43 2.70
CA ILE A 322 -2.29 -10.21 2.51
C ILE A 322 -1.86 -11.62 2.10
N PHE A 323 -2.26 -12.60 2.87
CA PHE A 323 -1.98 -14.00 2.57
C PHE A 323 -3.20 -14.89 2.80
N GLU A 324 -3.25 -15.96 2.06
CA GLU A 324 -4.25 -17.00 2.18
C GLU A 324 -3.80 -18.07 3.16
N GLU A 325 -4.70 -18.46 4.07
CA GLU A 325 -4.58 -19.68 4.87
C GLU A 325 -5.55 -20.70 4.31
N VAL A 326 -5.02 -21.79 3.76
CA VAL A 326 -5.78 -22.99 3.44
C VAL A 326 -5.42 -24.06 4.46
N SER A 327 -6.40 -24.59 5.15
CA SER A 327 -6.15 -25.54 6.24
C SER A 327 -7.18 -26.66 6.25
N THR A 328 -6.91 -27.71 7.03
CA THR A 328 -7.96 -28.64 7.44
C THR A 328 -8.98 -27.90 8.31
N THR A 329 -10.09 -28.54 8.67
CA THR A 329 -11.15 -27.94 9.50
C THR A 329 -10.55 -27.10 10.65
N ALA A 330 -10.96 -25.84 10.76
CA ALA A 330 -10.58 -24.96 11.86
C ALA A 330 -11.53 -25.15 13.07
N TYR A 331 -10.98 -25.34 14.23
CA TYR A 331 -11.71 -25.55 15.49
C TYR A 331 -11.56 -24.33 16.40
N LYS A 332 -12.63 -23.89 17.03
CA LYS A 332 -12.68 -22.68 17.86
C LYS A 332 -11.62 -22.63 18.99
N ASN A 333 -11.20 -23.76 19.52
CA ASN A 333 -10.29 -23.88 20.66
C ASN A 333 -8.98 -24.60 20.30
N ASP A 334 -8.51 -24.51 19.05
CA ASP A 334 -7.30 -25.19 18.60
C ASP A 334 -6.08 -24.25 18.47
N SER A 335 -6.22 -22.98 18.81
CA SER A 335 -5.09 -22.04 18.86
C SER A 335 -4.50 -21.99 20.27
N HIS A 336 -3.31 -22.56 20.42
CA HIS A 336 -2.56 -22.61 21.68
C HIS A 336 -1.42 -21.61 21.62
N TYR A 337 -1.48 -20.59 22.48
CA TYR A 337 -0.49 -19.50 22.51
C TYR A 337 0.64 -19.81 23.48
N GLU A 338 1.87 -19.41 23.14
CA GLU A 338 3.03 -19.51 24.03
C GLU A 338 2.94 -18.50 25.16
N ASP A 339 2.43 -17.30 24.88
CA ASP A 339 2.22 -16.26 25.89
C ASP A 339 1.03 -16.63 26.81
N GLU A 340 1.37 -16.85 28.09
CA GLU A 340 0.39 -17.19 29.11
C GLU A 340 -0.70 -16.13 29.32
N ALA A 341 -0.40 -14.85 29.08
CA ALA A 341 -1.37 -13.78 29.19
C ALA A 341 -2.48 -13.93 28.15
N ILE A 342 -2.12 -14.35 26.92
CA ILE A 342 -3.09 -14.64 25.87
C ILE A 342 -3.78 -15.99 26.10
N ALA A 343 -3.03 -17.00 26.53
CA ALA A 343 -3.53 -18.36 26.69
C ALA A 343 -4.65 -18.46 27.75
N LYS A 344 -4.64 -17.57 28.76
CA LYS A 344 -5.64 -17.52 29.84
C LYS A 344 -6.94 -16.81 29.45
N LEU A 345 -6.94 -16.02 28.38
CA LEU A 345 -8.12 -15.29 27.93
C LEU A 345 -9.11 -16.20 27.20
N ASP A 346 -10.40 -15.91 27.38
CA ASP A 346 -11.42 -16.53 26.53
C ASP A 346 -11.15 -16.15 25.05
N PRO A 347 -11.39 -17.06 24.10
CA PRO A 347 -11.23 -16.76 22.66
C PRO A 347 -11.97 -15.50 22.20
N MET A 348 -13.11 -15.13 22.83
CA MET A 348 -13.86 -13.92 22.49
C MET A 348 -13.26 -12.64 23.08
N GLU A 349 -12.43 -12.75 24.11
CA GLU A 349 -11.70 -11.59 24.66
C GLU A 349 -10.50 -11.17 23.82
N ARG A 350 -10.05 -12.03 22.88
CA ARG A 350 -8.89 -11.82 22.01
C ARG A 350 -9.25 -11.30 20.62
N LYS A 351 -10.53 -11.13 20.33
CA LYS A 351 -11.03 -10.76 19.02
C LYS A 351 -12.34 -9.97 19.07
N THR A 352 -12.57 -9.21 18.02
CA THR A 352 -13.84 -8.53 17.74
C THR A 352 -14.39 -9.08 16.42
N ILE A 353 -15.63 -9.52 16.43
CA ILE A 353 -16.34 -9.95 15.23
C ILE A 353 -17.06 -8.74 14.64
N LEU A 354 -16.96 -8.56 13.33
CA LEU A 354 -17.66 -7.49 12.61
C LEU A 354 -18.87 -8.10 11.89
N GLU A 355 -20.01 -7.43 12.02
CA GLU A 355 -21.25 -7.76 11.30
C GLU A 355 -21.21 -7.22 9.87
N ASP A 356 -20.54 -6.08 9.67
CA ASP A 356 -20.37 -5.40 8.37
C ASP A 356 -18.91 -4.94 8.19
N PHE A 357 -18.46 -4.98 6.92
CA PHE A 357 -17.10 -4.56 6.55
C PHE A 357 -17.09 -3.51 5.46
#